data_f1033092ddb5b9978994109243386ab8
#
_entry.id   f1033092ddb5b9978994109243386ab8
#
_cell.length_a   1.000
_cell.length_b   1.000
_cell.length_c   1.000
_cell.angle_alpha   90.00
_cell.angle_beta   90.00
_cell.angle_gamma   90.00
#
_symmetry.space_group_name_H-M   'P 1'
#
loop_
_entity.id
_entity.type
_entity.pdbx_description
1 polymer ?
#
loop_
_entity_poly.entity_id
_entity_poly.type
_entity_poly.pdbx_seq_one_letter_code
_entity_poly.pdbx_strand_id
1 'polypeptide(L)'
;RHTIPLNNVVAENYEAVFFVGGKGAMFDFPENKAIQAIVRNYYQSNEVIGAVCHGPEALVNVTLDNGHALLEDKAVSGFTNEEELLLIPEAESIFPFLLQDKMIAKGARFNSGIMYLDKMSHDKNLITGQNPWSVWSVAETVIKQLGHEPKHREITAEENAVDILIAYHQQGSQKAKELIEKKLNDKEKSIDRLLIAKHSIIAAMKGDVSGFFNIIGLVSFVKKMELKA
;
A
#
# COMPACT_ATOMS: atom_id res chain seq x y z
N ARG A 1 5.72 15.94 -21.58
CA ARG A 1 4.91 14.96 -20.82
C ARG A 1 3.79 14.49 -21.73
N HIS A 2 3.65 13.18 -21.88
CA HIS A 2 2.63 12.57 -22.74
C HIS A 2 1.51 12.01 -21.83
N THR A 3 0.62 12.89 -21.39
CA THR A 3 -0.59 12.49 -20.66
C THR A 3 -1.81 12.74 -21.56
N ILE A 4 -2.86 11.95 -21.38
CA ILE A 4 -4.14 12.13 -22.05
C ILE A 4 -5.23 12.45 -21.02
N PRO A 5 -6.23 13.27 -21.35
CA PRO A 5 -7.40 13.47 -20.51
C PRO A 5 -8.16 12.16 -20.29
N LEU A 6 -8.70 11.94 -19.10
CA LEU A 6 -9.46 10.72 -18.78
C LEU A 6 -10.63 10.47 -19.75
N ASN A 7 -11.30 11.51 -20.19
CA ASN A 7 -12.40 11.37 -21.14
C ASN A 7 -11.97 10.89 -22.54
N ASN A 8 -10.66 10.90 -22.82
CA ASN A 8 -10.09 10.42 -24.08
C ASN A 8 -9.49 9.01 -23.93
N VAL A 9 -9.58 8.41 -22.73
CA VAL A 9 -9.11 7.03 -22.51
C VAL A 9 -10.09 6.07 -23.17
N VAL A 10 -9.57 5.26 -24.08
CA VAL A 10 -10.26 4.12 -24.68
C VAL A 10 -9.80 2.90 -23.90
N ALA A 11 -10.64 2.40 -23.00
CA ALA A 11 -10.29 1.35 -22.03
C ALA A 11 -9.75 0.09 -22.72
N GLU A 12 -10.31 -0.28 -23.86
CA GLU A 12 -9.97 -1.45 -24.65
C GLU A 12 -8.53 -1.45 -25.21
N ASN A 13 -7.85 -0.30 -25.17
CA ASN A 13 -6.46 -0.18 -25.59
C ASN A 13 -5.45 -0.60 -24.52
N TYR A 14 -5.90 -0.95 -23.31
CA TYR A 14 -5.04 -1.24 -22.16
C TYR A 14 -5.55 -2.48 -21.42
N GLU A 15 -4.64 -3.32 -20.96
CA GLU A 15 -4.96 -4.57 -20.24
C GLU A 15 -5.08 -4.38 -18.71
N ALA A 16 -4.62 -3.24 -18.19
CA ALA A 16 -4.72 -2.89 -16.79
C ALA A 16 -4.88 -1.39 -16.56
N VAL A 17 -5.50 -1.05 -15.44
CA VAL A 17 -5.49 0.31 -14.89
C VAL A 17 -4.88 0.30 -13.49
N PHE A 18 -4.02 1.29 -13.19
CA PHE A 18 -3.38 1.42 -11.89
C PHE A 18 -3.63 2.82 -11.31
N PHE A 19 -4.32 2.88 -10.17
CA PHE A 19 -4.63 4.11 -9.45
C PHE A 19 -3.55 4.40 -8.42
N VAL A 20 -2.71 5.37 -8.70
CA VAL A 20 -1.69 5.87 -7.76
C VAL A 20 -2.38 6.77 -6.74
N GLY A 21 -2.04 6.59 -5.46
CA GLY A 21 -2.62 7.37 -4.38
C GLY A 21 -2.09 8.80 -4.30
N GLY A 22 -2.26 9.35 -3.14
CA GLY A 22 -2.01 10.75 -2.78
C GLY A 22 -3.29 11.39 -2.26
N LYS A 23 -3.17 12.31 -1.30
CA LYS A 23 -4.33 12.92 -0.63
C LYS A 23 -5.28 13.67 -1.56
N GLY A 24 -4.80 14.14 -2.72
CA GLY A 24 -5.64 14.75 -3.76
C GLY A 24 -6.69 13.78 -4.30
N ALA A 25 -6.41 12.47 -4.32
CA ALA A 25 -7.36 11.45 -4.77
C ALA A 25 -8.68 11.48 -3.99
N MET A 26 -8.63 11.83 -2.69
CA MET A 26 -9.80 11.97 -1.81
C MET A 26 -10.86 12.94 -2.39
N PHE A 27 -10.42 13.96 -3.12
CA PHE A 27 -11.29 15.00 -3.68
C PHE A 27 -11.65 14.75 -5.13
N ASP A 28 -10.73 14.15 -5.90
CA ASP A 28 -10.85 14.06 -7.36
C ASP A 28 -11.44 12.73 -7.84
N PHE A 29 -11.12 11.59 -7.18
CA PHE A 29 -11.46 10.28 -7.72
C PHE A 29 -12.91 9.84 -7.46
N PRO A 30 -13.48 9.97 -6.25
CA PRO A 30 -14.75 9.33 -5.90
C PRO A 30 -15.92 9.74 -6.78
N GLU A 31 -15.99 11.02 -7.15
CA GLU A 31 -17.11 11.59 -7.93
C GLU A 31 -16.83 11.67 -9.43
N ASN A 32 -15.63 11.30 -9.88
CA ASN A 32 -15.24 11.38 -11.26
C ASN A 32 -15.92 10.27 -12.11
N LYS A 33 -16.86 10.69 -12.98
CA LYS A 33 -17.65 9.76 -13.80
C LYS A 33 -16.82 8.98 -14.81
N ALA A 34 -15.74 9.57 -15.34
CA ALA A 34 -14.84 8.87 -16.25
C ALA A 34 -14.08 7.75 -15.52
N ILE A 35 -13.59 8.01 -14.30
CA ILE A 35 -12.97 6.98 -13.45
C ILE A 35 -13.99 5.87 -13.15
N GLN A 36 -15.20 6.20 -12.72
CA GLN A 36 -16.23 5.21 -12.41
C GLN A 36 -16.56 4.33 -13.64
N ALA A 37 -16.62 4.92 -14.84
CA ALA A 37 -16.87 4.19 -16.06
C ALA A 37 -15.70 3.25 -16.44
N ILE A 38 -14.45 3.74 -16.36
CA ILE A 38 -13.25 2.94 -16.60
C ILE A 38 -13.20 1.75 -15.63
N VAL A 39 -13.33 2.00 -14.32
CA VAL A 39 -13.27 0.95 -13.30
C VAL A 39 -14.38 -0.09 -13.51
N ARG A 40 -15.62 0.32 -13.80
CA ARG A 40 -16.72 -0.60 -14.08
C ARG A 40 -16.41 -1.48 -15.29
N ASN A 41 -15.95 -0.87 -16.40
CA ASN A 41 -15.60 -1.60 -17.61
C ASN A 41 -14.53 -2.66 -17.32
N TYR A 42 -13.41 -2.26 -16.72
CA TYR A 42 -12.32 -3.18 -16.36
C TYR A 42 -12.77 -4.32 -15.45
N TYR A 43 -13.53 -3.99 -14.41
CA TYR A 43 -13.99 -5.02 -13.48
C TYR A 43 -14.89 -6.06 -14.15
N GLN A 44 -15.84 -5.61 -14.98
CA GLN A 44 -16.80 -6.48 -15.65
C GLN A 44 -16.18 -7.27 -16.81
N SER A 45 -15.17 -6.72 -17.49
CA SER A 45 -14.39 -7.41 -18.51
C SER A 45 -13.28 -8.32 -17.93
N ASN A 46 -13.18 -8.40 -16.60
CA ASN A 46 -12.14 -9.16 -15.90
C ASN A 46 -10.71 -8.68 -16.18
N GLU A 47 -10.58 -7.42 -16.59
CA GLU A 47 -9.28 -6.74 -16.76
C GLU A 47 -8.71 -6.31 -15.40
N VAL A 48 -7.40 -6.15 -15.31
CA VAL A 48 -6.70 -5.95 -14.03
C VAL A 48 -6.84 -4.52 -13.52
N ILE A 49 -7.23 -4.38 -12.26
CA ILE A 49 -7.31 -3.10 -11.54
C ILE A 49 -6.34 -3.12 -10.37
N GLY A 50 -5.31 -2.29 -10.42
CA GLY A 50 -4.39 -2.01 -9.32
C GLY A 50 -4.72 -0.68 -8.64
N ALA A 51 -4.62 -0.61 -7.30
CA ALA A 51 -4.76 0.64 -6.57
C ALA A 51 -3.95 0.61 -5.27
N VAL A 52 -3.32 1.72 -4.88
CA VAL A 52 -2.46 1.76 -3.68
C VAL A 52 -2.65 3.04 -2.89
N CYS A 53 -2.55 2.95 -1.56
CA CYS A 53 -2.65 4.08 -0.64
C CYS A 53 -4.06 4.71 -0.70
N HIS A 54 -4.20 5.96 -1.18
CA HIS A 54 -5.49 6.60 -1.48
C HIS A 54 -6.02 6.28 -2.90
N GLY A 55 -5.28 5.51 -3.72
CA GLY A 55 -5.75 5.08 -5.04
C GLY A 55 -7.12 4.36 -5.03
N PRO A 56 -7.44 3.51 -4.03
CA PRO A 56 -8.75 2.88 -3.91
C PRO A 56 -9.95 3.82 -3.80
N GLU A 57 -9.75 5.15 -3.61
CA GLU A 57 -10.80 6.17 -3.76
C GLU A 57 -11.52 6.08 -5.12
N ALA A 58 -10.81 5.63 -6.15
CA ALA A 58 -11.38 5.39 -7.47
C ALA A 58 -12.49 4.32 -7.49
N LEU A 59 -12.57 3.48 -6.45
CA LEU A 59 -13.45 2.32 -6.39
C LEU A 59 -14.74 2.58 -5.58
N VAL A 60 -14.71 3.55 -4.65
CA VAL A 60 -15.71 3.66 -3.57
C VAL A 60 -17.12 3.97 -4.04
N ASN A 61 -17.29 4.66 -5.19
CA ASN A 61 -18.60 5.03 -5.71
C ASN A 61 -18.95 4.30 -7.04
N VAL A 62 -18.21 3.23 -7.36
CA VAL A 62 -18.50 2.44 -8.57
C VAL A 62 -19.67 1.50 -8.31
N THR A 63 -20.67 1.59 -9.17
CA THR A 63 -21.83 0.67 -9.23
C THR A 63 -21.71 -0.16 -10.50
N LEU A 64 -21.87 -1.47 -10.39
CA LEU A 64 -21.88 -2.40 -11.50
C LEU A 64 -23.25 -2.38 -12.23
N ASP A 65 -23.32 -2.95 -13.43
CA ASP A 65 -24.54 -2.96 -14.25
C ASP A 65 -25.70 -3.74 -13.60
N ASN A 66 -25.38 -4.66 -12.67
CA ASN A 66 -26.38 -5.36 -11.86
C ASN A 66 -26.93 -4.54 -10.70
N GLY A 67 -26.50 -3.28 -10.52
CA GLY A 67 -26.91 -2.37 -9.47
C GLY A 67 -26.17 -2.52 -8.13
N HIS A 68 -25.26 -3.49 -7.98
CA HIS A 68 -24.47 -3.68 -6.75
C HIS A 68 -23.25 -2.75 -6.72
N ALA A 69 -22.81 -2.38 -5.51
CA ALA A 69 -21.55 -1.69 -5.34
C ALA A 69 -20.38 -2.61 -5.74
N LEU A 70 -19.38 -2.07 -6.45
CA LEU A 70 -18.19 -2.86 -6.84
C LEU A 70 -17.52 -3.49 -5.63
N LEU A 71 -17.46 -2.76 -4.52
CA LEU A 71 -16.76 -3.19 -3.30
C LEU A 71 -17.52 -4.21 -2.45
N GLU A 72 -18.79 -4.47 -2.75
CA GLU A 72 -19.60 -5.44 -1.99
C GLU A 72 -18.93 -6.82 -1.96
N ASP A 73 -18.67 -7.32 -0.74
CA ASP A 73 -17.96 -8.60 -0.48
C ASP A 73 -16.55 -8.72 -1.07
N LYS A 74 -15.88 -7.62 -1.43
CA LYS A 74 -14.51 -7.66 -1.92
C LYS A 74 -13.50 -7.55 -0.78
N ALA A 75 -12.46 -8.38 -0.85
CA ALA A 75 -11.29 -8.27 0.01
C ALA A 75 -10.38 -7.14 -0.50
N VAL A 76 -10.23 -6.08 0.27
CA VAL A 76 -9.49 -4.89 -0.15
C VAL A 76 -8.58 -4.34 0.94
N SER A 77 -7.54 -3.64 0.54
CA SER A 77 -6.68 -2.81 1.40
C SER A 77 -6.64 -1.38 0.84
N GLY A 78 -6.40 -0.42 1.71
CA GLY A 78 -6.25 0.98 1.37
C GLY A 78 -5.69 1.72 2.57
N PHE A 79 -5.48 3.04 2.44
CA PHE A 79 -4.96 3.84 3.54
C PHE A 79 -5.91 3.76 4.73
N THR A 80 -5.37 3.41 5.91
CA THR A 80 -6.19 3.15 7.10
C THR A 80 -6.53 4.43 7.84
N ASN A 81 -7.62 4.41 8.61
CA ASN A 81 -7.96 5.52 9.50
C ASN A 81 -6.83 5.81 10.50
N GLU A 82 -6.19 4.76 11.02
CA GLU A 82 -5.09 4.90 11.97
C GLU A 82 -3.88 5.62 11.34
N GLU A 83 -3.55 5.29 10.10
CA GLU A 83 -2.49 5.99 9.35
C GLU A 83 -2.85 7.43 9.03
N GLU A 84 -4.11 7.70 8.67
CA GLU A 84 -4.55 9.06 8.33
C GLU A 84 -4.57 9.95 9.56
N LEU A 85 -5.20 9.51 10.64
CA LEU A 85 -5.36 10.28 11.86
C LEU A 85 -4.05 10.48 12.64
N LEU A 86 -3.07 9.57 12.46
CA LEU A 86 -1.73 9.78 13.01
C LEU A 86 -1.02 10.96 12.34
N LEU A 87 -1.17 11.11 11.02
CA LEU A 87 -0.53 12.19 10.26
C LEU A 87 -1.33 13.49 10.31
N ILE A 88 -2.66 13.38 10.30
CA ILE A 88 -3.60 14.51 10.29
C ILE A 88 -4.69 14.22 11.31
N PRO A 89 -4.52 14.62 12.57
CA PRO A 89 -5.54 14.39 13.60
C PRO A 89 -6.93 14.95 13.24
N GLU A 90 -6.96 16.02 12.43
CA GLU A 90 -8.19 16.69 11.98
C GLU A 90 -8.70 16.14 10.61
N ALA A 91 -8.23 14.98 10.16
CA ALA A 91 -8.54 14.43 8.83
C ALA A 91 -10.06 14.33 8.57
N GLU A 92 -10.85 13.94 9.57
CA GLU A 92 -12.32 13.86 9.47
C GLU A 92 -13.00 15.21 9.15
N SER A 93 -12.37 16.32 9.51
CA SER A 93 -12.88 17.67 9.22
C SER A 93 -12.38 18.22 7.89
N ILE A 94 -11.29 17.67 7.36
CA ILE A 94 -10.62 18.14 6.14
C ILE A 94 -11.07 17.35 4.91
N PHE A 95 -11.14 16.03 5.05
CA PHE A 95 -11.49 15.13 3.95
C PHE A 95 -13.01 14.88 3.89
N PRO A 96 -13.55 14.60 2.70
CA PRO A 96 -14.99 14.29 2.56
C PRO A 96 -15.43 13.06 3.38
N PHE A 97 -14.50 12.14 3.63
CA PHE A 97 -14.65 10.93 4.44
C PHE A 97 -13.26 10.31 4.69
N LEU A 98 -13.17 9.33 5.57
CA LEU A 98 -11.99 8.47 5.67
C LEU A 98 -12.13 7.27 4.73
N LEU A 99 -11.08 6.94 3.97
CA LEU A 99 -11.10 5.90 2.94
C LEU A 99 -11.55 4.54 3.49
N GLN A 100 -10.94 4.10 4.60
CA GLN A 100 -11.28 2.82 5.24
C GLN A 100 -12.77 2.72 5.55
N ASP A 101 -13.33 3.74 6.20
CA ASP A 101 -14.75 3.77 6.58
C ASP A 101 -15.65 3.77 5.35
N LYS A 102 -15.28 4.52 4.33
CA LYS A 102 -16.04 4.57 3.07
C LYS A 102 -16.06 3.22 2.37
N MET A 103 -14.92 2.52 2.30
CA MET A 103 -14.84 1.19 1.70
C MET A 103 -15.69 0.17 2.48
N ILE A 104 -15.62 0.18 3.81
CA ILE A 104 -16.44 -0.69 4.67
C ILE A 104 -17.93 -0.38 4.48
N ALA A 105 -18.32 0.91 4.46
CA ALA A 105 -19.70 1.33 4.23
C ALA A 105 -20.23 0.90 2.84
N LYS A 106 -19.35 0.64 1.89
CA LYS A 106 -19.69 0.08 0.56
C LYS A 106 -19.69 -1.45 0.51
N GLY A 107 -19.60 -2.10 1.66
CA GLY A 107 -19.68 -3.56 1.80
C GLY A 107 -18.36 -4.30 1.63
N ALA A 108 -17.23 -3.59 1.60
CA ALA A 108 -15.92 -4.24 1.49
C ALA A 108 -15.51 -4.99 2.75
N ARG A 109 -14.82 -6.12 2.56
CA ARG A 109 -14.04 -6.78 3.61
C ARG A 109 -12.66 -6.14 3.67
N PHE A 110 -12.54 -5.11 4.49
CA PHE A 110 -11.30 -4.34 4.59
C PHE A 110 -10.23 -5.09 5.38
N ASN A 111 -9.07 -5.29 4.78
CA ASN A 111 -7.91 -5.95 5.37
C ASN A 111 -6.83 -4.93 5.69
N SER A 112 -6.65 -4.59 6.95
CA SER A 112 -5.54 -3.78 7.43
C SER A 112 -4.34 -4.64 7.83
N GLY A 113 -3.16 -4.09 7.66
CA GLY A 113 -1.89 -4.60 8.16
C GLY A 113 -1.27 -3.66 9.19
N ILE A 114 0.02 -3.86 9.47
CA ILE A 114 0.78 -2.98 10.35
C ILE A 114 0.90 -1.61 9.71
N MET A 115 0.69 -0.57 10.48
CA MET A 115 0.76 0.83 10.05
C MET A 115 2.07 1.12 9.30
N TYR A 116 1.96 1.74 8.12
CA TYR A 116 3.09 2.10 7.25
C TYR A 116 4.03 0.95 6.90
N LEU A 117 3.53 -0.29 6.86
CA LEU A 117 4.24 -1.44 6.29
C LEU A 117 3.42 -2.05 5.16
N ASP A 118 4.05 -2.93 4.37
CA ASP A 118 3.38 -3.57 3.23
C ASP A 118 2.19 -4.41 3.69
N LYS A 119 1.05 -4.13 3.07
CA LYS A 119 -0.17 -4.92 3.15
C LYS A 119 -0.95 -4.80 1.86
N MET A 120 -1.17 -5.92 1.21
CA MET A 120 -1.92 -6.03 -0.03
C MET A 120 -3.12 -6.96 0.14
N SER A 121 -4.18 -6.69 -0.61
CA SER A 121 -5.31 -7.60 -0.85
C SER A 121 -5.44 -7.88 -2.34
N HIS A 122 -5.76 -9.12 -2.67
CA HIS A 122 -6.02 -9.56 -4.03
C HIS A 122 -7.36 -10.31 -4.07
N ASP A 123 -8.34 -9.77 -4.78
CA ASP A 123 -9.67 -10.35 -4.96
C ASP A 123 -9.99 -10.38 -6.46
N LYS A 124 -9.81 -11.54 -7.08
CA LYS A 124 -9.97 -11.73 -8.53
C LYS A 124 -9.04 -10.81 -9.34
N ASN A 125 -9.63 -9.89 -10.12
CA ASN A 125 -8.90 -8.91 -10.92
C ASN A 125 -8.64 -7.56 -10.19
N LEU A 126 -8.99 -7.48 -8.90
CA LEU A 126 -8.80 -6.29 -8.07
C LEU A 126 -7.62 -6.50 -7.10
N ILE A 127 -6.59 -5.67 -7.23
CA ILE A 127 -5.36 -5.73 -6.43
C ILE A 127 -5.15 -4.40 -5.73
N THR A 128 -5.24 -4.38 -4.40
CA THR A 128 -5.20 -3.14 -3.63
C THR A 128 -4.15 -3.18 -2.52
N GLY A 129 -3.46 -2.07 -2.30
CA GLY A 129 -2.41 -1.92 -1.30
C GLY A 129 -2.70 -0.82 -0.30
N GLN A 130 -2.28 -1.02 0.95
CA GLN A 130 -2.64 -0.15 2.08
C GLN A 130 -2.00 1.24 2.00
N ASN A 131 -0.72 1.32 1.70
CA ASN A 131 0.07 2.54 1.82
C ASN A 131 1.22 2.54 0.78
N PRO A 132 2.08 3.57 0.74
CA PRO A 132 3.17 3.64 -0.25
C PRO A 132 4.10 2.42 -0.25
N TRP A 133 4.28 1.74 0.88
CA TRP A 133 5.15 0.56 0.99
C TRP A 133 4.53 -0.71 0.39
N SER A 134 3.26 -0.66 -0.01
CA SER A 134 2.59 -1.74 -0.73
C SER A 134 2.72 -1.62 -2.26
N VAL A 135 3.38 -0.57 -2.78
CA VAL A 135 3.44 -0.33 -4.22
C VAL A 135 4.17 -1.46 -4.96
N TRP A 136 5.23 -2.01 -4.39
CA TRP A 136 6.00 -3.08 -5.03
C TRP A 136 5.20 -4.37 -5.14
N SER A 137 4.59 -4.81 -4.03
CA SER A 137 3.78 -6.04 -3.99
C SER A 137 2.56 -5.94 -4.91
N VAL A 138 1.88 -4.78 -4.93
CA VAL A 138 0.75 -4.52 -5.83
C VAL A 138 1.20 -4.53 -7.29
N ALA A 139 2.27 -3.80 -7.64
CA ALA A 139 2.75 -3.70 -9.02
C ALA A 139 3.21 -5.05 -9.58
N GLU A 140 3.98 -5.82 -8.79
CA GLU A 140 4.42 -7.16 -9.19
C GLU A 140 3.23 -8.13 -9.34
N THR A 141 2.22 -8.02 -8.48
CA THR A 141 1.01 -8.84 -8.57
C THR A 141 0.19 -8.47 -9.80
N VAL A 142 0.06 -7.18 -10.13
CA VAL A 142 -0.57 -6.72 -11.38
C VAL A 142 0.13 -7.32 -12.60
N ILE A 143 1.48 -7.26 -12.66
CA ILE A 143 2.27 -7.84 -13.78
C ILE A 143 2.02 -9.34 -13.90
N LYS A 144 2.02 -10.08 -12.77
CA LYS A 144 1.77 -11.53 -12.76
C LYS A 144 0.33 -11.86 -13.19
N GLN A 145 -0.64 -11.06 -12.76
CA GLN A 145 -2.05 -11.23 -13.15
C GLN A 145 -2.27 -11.03 -14.66
N LEU A 146 -1.44 -10.19 -15.29
CA LEU A 146 -1.40 -10.01 -16.75
C LEU A 146 -0.67 -11.15 -17.50
N GLY A 147 -0.22 -12.19 -16.79
CA GLY A 147 0.47 -13.34 -17.38
C GLY A 147 1.96 -13.08 -17.68
N HIS A 148 2.54 -12.04 -17.10
CA HIS A 148 3.94 -11.69 -17.25
C HIS A 148 4.75 -11.93 -15.97
N GLU A 149 6.03 -12.21 -16.14
CA GLU A 149 6.97 -12.23 -15.02
C GLU A 149 7.54 -10.81 -14.79
N PRO A 150 7.53 -10.30 -13.55
CA PRO A 150 8.20 -9.06 -13.23
C PRO A 150 9.69 -9.13 -13.62
N LYS A 151 10.20 -8.08 -14.27
CA LYS A 151 11.63 -8.00 -14.54
C LYS A 151 12.41 -8.05 -13.24
N HIS A 152 13.52 -8.77 -13.24
CA HIS A 152 14.45 -8.75 -12.12
C HIS A 152 14.89 -7.29 -11.86
N ARG A 153 14.81 -6.87 -10.62
CA ARG A 153 15.23 -5.56 -10.13
C ARG A 153 15.99 -5.71 -8.82
N GLU A 154 16.80 -4.75 -8.51
CA GLU A 154 17.39 -4.65 -7.19
C GLU A 154 16.31 -4.31 -6.16
N ILE A 155 16.34 -4.99 -5.02
CA ILE A 155 15.51 -4.69 -3.88
C ILE A 155 16.05 -3.44 -3.21
N THR A 156 15.19 -2.43 -3.02
CA THR A 156 15.62 -1.15 -2.46
C THR A 156 15.96 -1.24 -0.97
N ALA A 157 16.68 -0.23 -0.47
CA ALA A 157 17.00 -0.12 0.96
C ALA A 157 15.73 -0.01 1.82
N GLU A 158 14.72 0.66 1.29
CA GLU A 158 13.41 0.84 1.93
C GLU A 158 12.65 -0.49 2.00
N GLU A 159 12.61 -1.28 0.93
CA GLU A 159 12.00 -2.62 0.94
C GLU A 159 12.68 -3.52 1.97
N ASN A 160 14.02 -3.49 2.04
CA ASN A 160 14.76 -4.23 3.05
C ASN A 160 14.41 -3.79 4.47
N ALA A 161 14.20 -2.49 4.70
CA ALA A 161 13.76 -1.97 6.00
C ALA A 161 12.32 -2.39 6.34
N VAL A 162 11.40 -2.36 5.36
CA VAL A 162 10.02 -2.83 5.51
C VAL A 162 9.99 -4.30 5.91
N ASP A 163 10.75 -5.17 5.22
CA ASP A 163 10.84 -6.60 5.55
C ASP A 163 11.32 -6.83 7.00
N ILE A 164 12.34 -6.07 7.42
CA ILE A 164 12.90 -6.14 8.77
C ILE A 164 11.86 -5.74 9.82
N LEU A 165 11.12 -4.67 9.56
CA LEU A 165 10.07 -4.20 10.46
C LEU A 165 8.89 -5.18 10.52
N ILE A 166 8.50 -5.78 9.40
CA ILE A 166 7.49 -6.85 9.37
C ILE A 166 7.96 -8.04 10.21
N ALA A 167 9.21 -8.49 10.02
CA ALA A 167 9.78 -9.58 10.79
C ALA A 167 9.84 -9.24 12.29
N TYR A 168 10.16 -8.00 12.65
CA TYR A 168 10.13 -7.52 14.05
C TYR A 168 8.74 -7.64 14.65
N HIS A 169 7.71 -7.12 13.98
CA HIS A 169 6.35 -7.13 14.50
C HIS A 169 5.73 -8.53 14.56
N GLN A 170 6.09 -9.42 13.66
CA GLN A 170 5.54 -10.77 13.60
C GLN A 170 6.29 -11.78 14.48
N GLN A 171 7.61 -11.63 14.62
CA GLN A 171 8.49 -12.65 15.20
C GLN A 171 9.49 -12.10 16.23
N GLY A 172 9.46 -10.78 16.48
CA GLY A 172 10.27 -10.11 17.49
C GLY A 172 11.67 -9.70 17.04
N SER A 173 12.37 -9.02 17.96
CA SER A 173 13.69 -8.39 17.71
C SER A 173 14.76 -9.37 17.24
N GLN A 174 14.77 -10.60 17.75
CA GLN A 174 15.79 -11.59 17.39
C GLN A 174 15.69 -11.95 15.92
N LYS A 175 14.48 -12.22 15.43
CA LYS A 175 14.24 -12.56 14.02
C LYS A 175 14.56 -11.41 13.06
N ALA A 176 14.24 -10.19 13.48
CA ALA A 176 14.62 -8.99 12.72
C ALA A 176 16.16 -8.87 12.59
N LYS A 177 16.92 -9.14 13.65
CA LYS A 177 18.40 -9.12 13.62
C LYS A 177 18.98 -10.20 12.70
N GLU A 178 18.46 -11.41 12.75
CA GLU A 178 18.85 -12.49 11.83
C GLU A 178 18.63 -12.09 10.35
N LEU A 179 17.51 -11.43 10.09
CA LEU A 179 17.21 -10.94 8.74
C LEU A 179 18.16 -9.81 8.32
N ILE A 180 18.51 -8.88 9.23
CA ILE A 180 19.52 -7.84 8.97
C ILE A 180 20.87 -8.48 8.61
N GLU A 181 21.35 -9.45 9.39
CA GLU A 181 22.60 -10.15 9.09
C GLU A 181 22.56 -10.82 7.72
N LYS A 182 21.47 -11.54 7.43
CA LYS A 182 21.29 -12.20 6.14
C LYS A 182 21.31 -11.21 4.97
N LYS A 183 20.63 -10.06 5.11
CA LYS A 183 20.57 -9.06 4.03
C LYS A 183 21.91 -8.36 3.83
N LEU A 184 22.67 -8.03 4.87
CA LEU A 184 23.96 -7.34 4.80
C LEU A 184 25.15 -8.27 4.48
N ASN A 185 24.99 -9.59 4.58
CA ASN A 185 26.00 -10.53 4.04
C ASN A 185 26.08 -10.50 2.51
N ASP A 186 25.03 -10.02 1.85
CA ASP A 186 25.03 -9.69 0.43
C ASP A 186 25.47 -8.21 0.30
N LYS A 187 26.74 -8.00 -0.13
CA LYS A 187 27.38 -6.66 -0.18
C LYS A 187 26.69 -5.65 -1.08
N GLU A 188 25.80 -6.12 -1.96
CA GLU A 188 25.01 -5.25 -2.85
C GLU A 188 23.72 -4.73 -2.20
N LYS A 189 23.36 -5.22 -1.00
CA LYS A 189 22.13 -4.84 -0.30
C LYS A 189 22.40 -3.79 0.77
N SER A 190 21.56 -2.76 0.75
CA SER A 190 21.51 -1.69 1.75
C SER A 190 20.20 -1.74 2.53
N ILE A 191 20.19 -1.11 3.72
CA ILE A 191 19.00 -1.03 4.59
C ILE A 191 18.75 0.44 4.94
N ASP A 192 17.53 0.93 4.71
CA ASP A 192 17.15 2.29 5.11
C ASP A 192 16.94 2.37 6.63
N ARG A 193 18.01 2.79 7.32
CA ARG A 193 17.98 3.02 8.78
C ARG A 193 17.05 4.14 9.18
N LEU A 194 16.85 5.15 8.33
CA LEU A 194 15.96 6.25 8.62
C LEU A 194 14.51 5.80 8.66
N LEU A 195 14.13 4.92 7.73
CA LEU A 195 12.79 4.32 7.74
C LEU A 195 12.56 3.49 9.01
N ILE A 196 13.54 2.68 9.44
CA ILE A 196 13.45 1.95 10.72
C ILE A 196 13.31 2.94 11.89
N ALA A 197 14.11 4.01 11.91
CA ALA A 197 14.03 5.02 12.96
C ALA A 197 12.66 5.73 13.01
N LYS A 198 12.04 6.03 11.85
CA LYS A 198 10.68 6.60 11.79
C LYS A 198 9.66 5.70 12.47
N HIS A 199 9.77 4.39 12.31
CA HIS A 199 8.88 3.44 12.99
C HIS A 199 9.06 3.42 14.52
N SER A 200 10.24 3.75 15.05
CA SER A 200 10.38 3.94 16.50
C SER A 200 9.58 5.16 17.00
N ILE A 201 9.55 6.25 16.20
CA ILE A 201 8.73 7.43 16.52
C ILE A 201 7.24 7.06 16.50
N ILE A 202 6.79 6.30 15.50
CA ILE A 202 5.41 5.79 15.45
C ILE A 202 5.08 4.98 16.70
N ALA A 203 5.97 4.09 17.14
CA ALA A 203 5.77 3.33 18.38
C ALA A 203 5.63 4.26 19.59
N ALA A 204 6.47 5.30 19.70
CA ALA A 204 6.38 6.29 20.77
C ALA A 204 5.06 7.07 20.73
N MET A 205 4.60 7.51 19.57
CA MET A 205 3.32 8.20 19.39
C MET A 205 2.12 7.35 19.80
N LYS A 206 2.23 6.02 19.64
CA LYS A 206 1.23 5.03 20.08
C LYS A 206 1.36 4.65 21.56
N GLY A 207 2.33 5.21 22.30
CA GLY A 207 2.59 4.87 23.70
C GLY A 207 3.31 3.53 23.89
N ASP A 208 3.82 2.91 22.82
CA ASP A 208 4.61 1.66 22.90
C ASP A 208 6.09 1.97 23.20
N VAL A 209 6.37 2.19 24.48
CA VAL A 209 7.73 2.47 24.98
C VAL A 209 8.69 1.32 24.67
N SER A 210 8.24 0.07 24.83
CA SER A 210 9.05 -1.12 24.54
C SER A 210 9.39 -1.20 23.05
N GLY A 211 8.39 -1.02 22.18
CA GLY A 211 8.57 -0.97 20.73
C GLY A 211 9.55 0.11 20.32
N PHE A 212 9.45 1.31 20.90
CA PHE A 212 10.41 2.39 20.64
C PHE A 212 11.85 1.95 20.85
N PHE A 213 12.19 1.44 22.05
CA PHE A 213 13.57 1.03 22.37
C PHE A 213 14.02 -0.19 21.55
N ASN A 214 13.13 -1.14 21.28
CA ASN A 214 13.45 -2.30 20.48
C ASN A 214 13.80 -1.91 19.03
N ILE A 215 13.00 -1.03 18.40
CA ILE A 215 13.23 -0.58 17.02
C ILE A 215 14.48 0.28 16.92
N ILE A 216 14.75 1.17 17.91
CA ILE A 216 16.02 1.91 17.99
C ILE A 216 17.20 0.96 18.12
N GLY A 217 17.04 -0.14 18.87
CA GLY A 217 18.04 -1.21 18.95
C GLY A 217 18.35 -1.84 17.59
N LEU A 218 17.35 -2.01 16.72
CA LEU A 218 17.56 -2.48 15.34
C LEU A 218 18.35 -1.49 14.50
N VAL A 219 18.06 -0.17 14.59
CA VAL A 219 18.85 0.87 13.91
C VAL A 219 20.33 0.79 14.27
N SER A 220 20.61 0.67 15.57
CA SER A 220 21.97 0.54 16.10
C SER A 220 22.64 -0.75 15.62
N PHE A 221 21.87 -1.82 15.52
CA PHE A 221 22.36 -3.12 15.05
C PHE A 221 22.72 -3.08 13.55
N VAL A 222 21.88 -2.49 12.70
CA VAL A 222 22.19 -2.27 11.27
C VAL A 222 23.50 -1.50 11.12
N LYS A 223 23.64 -0.34 11.82
CA LYS A 223 24.88 0.46 11.80
C LYS A 223 26.12 -0.37 12.16
N LYS A 224 26.00 -1.21 13.21
CA LYS A 224 27.11 -2.07 13.65
C LYS A 224 27.49 -3.12 12.61
N MET A 225 26.51 -3.66 11.90
CA MET A 225 26.75 -4.68 10.88
C MET A 225 27.33 -4.06 9.60
N GLU A 226 26.87 -2.89 9.16
CA GLU A 226 27.43 -2.14 8.03
C GLU A 226 28.93 -1.77 8.25
N LEU A 227 29.34 -1.50 9.49
CA LEU A 227 30.74 -1.19 9.82
C LEU A 227 31.65 -2.44 9.82
N LYS A 228 31.09 -3.65 9.80
CA LYS A 228 31.82 -4.91 9.80
C LYS A 228 31.92 -5.54 8.40
N ALA A 229 31.04 -5.16 7.48
CA ALA A 229 31.00 -5.63 6.09
C ALA A 229 31.96 -4.84 5.20
#